data_e1395f2be607c6da846aec3f63091730
#
_entry.id   e1395f2be607c6da846aec3f63091730
#
_cell.length_a   1.000
_cell.length_b   1.000
_cell.length_c   1.000
_cell.angle_alpha   90.00
_cell.angle_beta   90.00
_cell.angle_gamma   90.00
#
_symmetry.space_group_name_H-M   'P 1'
#
loop_
_entity.id
_entity.type
_entity.pdbx_description
1 polymer ?
#
loop_
_entity_poly.entity_id
_entity_poly.type
_entity_poly.pdbx_seq_one_letter_code
_entity_poly.pdbx_strand_id
1 'polypeptide(L)'
;MATGAEEFIDNTTADNSIPELWSKRLIVARQDRLVFEALVDTDYKEAMKFGDTIHVGSRGHLSVRTKTANTAITFETETPTNTDILINVNEYAAIAVENITTVQSMLDLLENYAPEMAYALDKAVDDVLAGLIDDFGTNIVGSLGVDLSYADLLEARQKLADANVPDNDQAIVISPKQEAAWLQLDHFINRDYTENLGVGKGFKEKKAYIGHWMDIPVYRSVNVEGSNAAGHDNAYFHKSALALVKQQAPKTTSQYDIDYDARKVLSTQIYGSKEMRDDHGVFMRGA
;
A
#
# COMPACT_ATOMS: atom_id res chain seq x y z
N MET A 1 -11.08 75.71 -9.40
CA MET A 1 -12.09 74.75 -9.80
C MET A 1 -11.64 73.39 -9.27
N ALA A 2 -12.26 72.89 -8.20
CA ALA A 2 -11.98 71.57 -7.72
C ALA A 2 -12.78 70.58 -8.59
N THR A 3 -12.08 69.74 -9.32
CA THR A 3 -12.67 68.60 -10.03
C THR A 3 -13.07 67.62 -8.94
N GLY A 4 -14.37 67.56 -8.63
CA GLY A 4 -14.91 66.52 -7.78
C GLY A 4 -14.62 65.18 -8.44
N ALA A 5 -13.96 64.30 -7.70
CA ALA A 5 -13.84 62.89 -8.08
C ALA A 5 -15.25 62.32 -8.13
N GLU A 6 -15.71 61.86 -9.26
CA GLU A 6 -16.96 61.13 -9.38
C GLU A 6 -16.79 59.83 -8.58
N GLU A 7 -17.55 59.69 -7.49
CA GLU A 7 -17.62 58.43 -6.73
C GLU A 7 -18.51 57.46 -7.51
N PHE A 8 -17.89 56.51 -8.17
CA PHE A 8 -18.60 55.40 -8.80
C PHE A 8 -18.85 54.29 -7.76
N ILE A 9 -19.98 53.62 -7.89
CA ILE A 9 -20.25 52.36 -7.14
C ILE A 9 -19.37 51.29 -7.84
N ASP A 10 -18.31 50.94 -7.17
CA ASP A 10 -17.39 49.88 -7.62
C ASP A 10 -17.69 48.52 -6.95
N ASN A 11 -16.96 47.47 -7.32
CA ASN A 11 -17.14 46.13 -6.73
C ASN A 11 -16.95 46.09 -5.23
N THR A 12 -16.20 47.01 -4.65
CA THR A 12 -15.94 47.07 -3.20
C THR A 12 -17.15 47.72 -2.44
N THR A 13 -17.81 48.70 -3.08
CA THR A 13 -19.00 49.34 -2.50
C THR A 13 -20.27 48.56 -2.74
N ALA A 14 -20.31 47.71 -3.80
CA ALA A 14 -21.47 46.90 -4.16
C ALA A 14 -21.35 45.43 -3.65
N ASP A 15 -20.35 45.09 -2.84
CA ASP A 15 -20.03 43.73 -2.42
C ASP A 15 -21.23 42.96 -1.81
N ASN A 16 -22.04 43.68 -0.99
CA ASN A 16 -23.27 43.10 -0.43
C ASN A 16 -24.40 42.84 -1.43
N SER A 17 -24.30 43.36 -2.65
CA SER A 17 -25.34 43.25 -3.72
C SER A 17 -24.92 42.25 -4.80
N ILE A 18 -23.66 41.79 -4.80
CA ILE A 18 -23.15 40.84 -5.79
C ILE A 18 -23.42 39.43 -5.25
N PRO A 19 -24.31 38.63 -5.88
CA PRO A 19 -24.59 37.30 -5.39
C PRO A 19 -23.38 36.38 -5.59
N GLU A 20 -22.90 35.76 -4.51
CA GLU A 20 -21.90 34.69 -4.56
C GLU A 20 -22.53 33.41 -5.09
N LEU A 21 -22.00 32.90 -6.19
CA LEU A 21 -22.45 31.64 -6.78
C LEU A 21 -21.53 30.50 -6.34
N TRP A 22 -22.01 29.64 -5.45
CA TRP A 22 -21.30 28.43 -5.06
C TRP A 22 -21.50 27.33 -6.09
N SER A 23 -20.41 26.66 -6.45
CA SER A 23 -20.48 25.49 -7.31
C SER A 23 -21.17 24.32 -6.60
N LYS A 24 -22.10 23.64 -7.27
CA LYS A 24 -22.70 22.39 -6.80
C LYS A 24 -21.74 21.20 -6.85
N ARG A 25 -20.54 21.37 -7.41
CA ARG A 25 -19.50 20.33 -7.50
C ARG A 25 -18.48 20.54 -6.40
N LEU A 26 -18.31 19.56 -5.54
CA LEU A 26 -17.15 19.44 -4.66
C LEU A 26 -15.94 18.94 -5.47
N ILE A 27 -14.79 19.52 -5.17
CA ILE A 27 -13.53 18.96 -5.64
C ILE A 27 -13.22 17.79 -4.71
N VAL A 28 -13.32 16.58 -5.25
CA VAL A 28 -12.95 15.37 -4.51
C VAL A 28 -11.46 15.41 -4.19
N ALA A 29 -11.10 15.06 -2.96
CA ALA A 29 -9.71 14.93 -2.55
C ALA A 29 -8.96 13.95 -3.47
N ARG A 30 -7.70 14.24 -3.74
CA ARG A 30 -6.86 13.31 -4.51
C ARG A 30 -6.63 12.06 -3.69
N GLN A 31 -6.90 10.92 -4.30
CA GLN A 31 -6.70 9.62 -3.69
C GLN A 31 -5.44 8.98 -4.27
N ASP A 32 -4.60 8.45 -3.39
CA ASP A 32 -3.44 7.66 -3.77
C ASP A 32 -3.89 6.30 -4.28
N ARG A 33 -3.05 5.65 -5.06
CA ARG A 33 -3.34 4.30 -5.56
C ARG A 33 -2.78 3.30 -4.59
N LEU A 34 -3.67 2.52 -4.00
CA LEU A 34 -3.36 1.44 -3.08
C LEU A 34 -2.87 0.23 -3.88
N VAL A 35 -1.76 -0.34 -3.48
CA VAL A 35 -1.05 -1.37 -4.25
C VAL A 35 -0.77 -2.60 -3.41
N PHE A 36 -0.35 -2.44 -2.15
CA PHE A 36 0.15 -3.54 -1.33
C PHE A 36 -0.89 -4.61 -1.04
N GLU A 37 -2.14 -4.25 -0.76
CA GLU A 37 -3.20 -5.22 -0.48
C GLU A 37 -3.38 -6.27 -1.59
N ALA A 38 -3.19 -5.87 -2.85
CA ALA A 38 -3.34 -6.77 -3.99
C ALA A 38 -2.13 -7.71 -4.21
N LEU A 39 -0.99 -7.40 -3.59
CA LEU A 39 0.28 -8.10 -3.80
C LEU A 39 0.64 -9.08 -2.67
N VAL A 40 -0.07 -9.02 -1.54
CA VAL A 40 0.18 -9.87 -0.37
C VAL A 40 -0.72 -11.10 -0.34
N ASP A 41 -0.37 -12.06 0.51
CA ASP A 41 -1.18 -13.26 0.69
C ASP A 41 -2.42 -12.96 1.55
N THR A 42 -3.59 -13.25 1.00
CA THR A 42 -4.90 -13.06 1.65
C THR A 42 -5.68 -14.36 1.81
N ASP A 43 -5.06 -15.51 1.59
CA ASP A 43 -5.76 -16.82 1.53
C ASP A 43 -6.23 -17.32 2.89
N TYR A 44 -5.81 -16.67 3.98
CA TYR A 44 -6.21 -17.01 5.36
C TYR A 44 -7.62 -16.54 5.75
N LYS A 45 -8.38 -15.93 4.84
CA LYS A 45 -9.72 -15.34 5.10
C LYS A 45 -10.76 -16.33 5.60
N GLU A 46 -10.72 -17.59 5.16
CA GLU A 46 -11.72 -18.60 5.52
C GLU A 46 -11.56 -19.13 6.94
N ALA A 47 -10.39 -19.01 7.53
CA ALA A 47 -10.09 -19.54 8.87
C ALA A 47 -10.68 -18.70 10.01
N MET A 48 -11.11 -17.44 9.75
CA MET A 48 -11.31 -16.45 10.81
C MET A 48 -12.73 -15.92 10.94
N LYS A 49 -13.67 -16.80 11.23
CA LYS A 49 -14.99 -16.33 11.73
C LYS A 49 -14.95 -16.00 13.23
N PHE A 50 -14.04 -16.61 14.00
CA PHE A 50 -13.91 -16.46 15.44
C PHE A 50 -12.42 -16.60 15.84
N GLY A 51 -11.99 -15.84 16.83
CA GLY A 51 -10.63 -15.86 17.36
C GLY A 51 -9.86 -14.56 17.05
N ASP A 52 -8.73 -14.38 17.67
CA ASP A 52 -7.85 -13.22 17.58
C ASP A 52 -6.47 -13.56 17.00
N THR A 53 -6.16 -14.86 16.87
CA THR A 53 -4.85 -15.34 16.44
C THR A 53 -4.98 -16.50 15.46
N ILE A 54 -4.21 -16.46 14.38
CA ILE A 54 -4.02 -17.59 13.47
C ILE A 54 -2.63 -18.15 13.65
N HIS A 55 -2.54 -19.45 13.95
CA HIS A 55 -1.28 -20.17 14.01
C HIS A 55 -0.98 -20.82 12.66
N VAL A 56 0.06 -20.36 11.99
CA VAL A 56 0.53 -20.94 10.73
C VAL A 56 1.76 -21.79 10.99
N GLY A 57 1.61 -23.12 10.85
CA GLY A 57 2.70 -24.06 11.05
C GLY A 57 3.66 -24.09 9.88
N SER A 58 4.95 -23.93 10.14
CA SER A 58 6.03 -24.10 9.17
C SER A 58 6.75 -25.42 9.42
N ARG A 59 7.08 -26.13 8.33
CA ARG A 59 7.87 -27.38 8.37
C ARG A 59 9.25 -27.13 7.78
N GLY A 60 10.29 -27.67 8.40
CA GLY A 60 11.64 -27.65 7.89
C GLY A 60 11.87 -28.68 6.78
N HIS A 61 13.03 -28.63 6.18
CA HIS A 61 13.46 -29.59 5.17
C HIS A 61 14.12 -30.80 5.82
N LEU A 62 13.78 -32.02 5.34
CA LEU A 62 14.45 -33.23 5.75
C LEU A 62 15.76 -33.41 4.98
N SER A 63 16.80 -33.85 5.68
CA SER A 63 18.10 -34.11 5.08
C SER A 63 18.21 -35.53 4.53
N VAL A 64 18.80 -35.66 3.32
CA VAL A 64 19.09 -36.96 2.75
C VAL A 64 20.40 -37.50 3.34
N ARG A 65 20.38 -38.74 3.84
CA ARG A 65 21.53 -39.41 4.41
C ARG A 65 21.88 -40.69 3.63
N THR A 66 23.16 -40.96 3.46
CA THR A 66 23.63 -42.17 2.80
C THR A 66 23.75 -43.31 3.82
N LYS A 67 23.11 -44.44 3.55
CA LYS A 67 23.22 -45.64 4.36
C LYS A 67 24.43 -46.46 3.90
N THR A 68 25.28 -46.83 4.85
CA THR A 68 26.36 -47.80 4.65
C THR A 68 25.86 -49.22 4.98
N ALA A 69 26.39 -50.23 4.34
CA ALA A 69 26.05 -51.63 4.64
C ALA A 69 26.32 -51.94 6.12
N ASN A 70 25.46 -52.72 6.74
CA ASN A 70 25.50 -53.12 8.16
C ASN A 70 25.37 -52.00 9.22
N THR A 71 24.95 -50.75 8.84
CA THR A 71 24.67 -49.71 9.81
C THR A 71 23.16 -49.47 9.93
N ALA A 72 22.70 -49.13 11.15
CA ALA A 72 21.30 -48.76 11.39
C ALA A 72 20.96 -47.41 10.71
N ILE A 73 19.72 -47.27 10.31
CA ILE A 73 19.19 -45.98 9.79
C ILE A 73 18.94 -45.04 10.98
N THR A 74 19.40 -43.80 10.87
CA THR A 74 19.10 -42.74 11.83
C THR A 74 17.87 -41.97 11.36
N PHE A 75 16.85 -41.94 12.18
CA PHE A 75 15.63 -41.14 11.94
C PHE A 75 15.88 -39.71 12.35
N GLU A 76 15.38 -38.79 11.52
CA GLU A 76 15.39 -37.36 11.80
C GLU A 76 14.06 -36.96 12.45
N THR A 77 14.13 -36.20 13.51
CA THR A 77 12.94 -35.65 14.18
C THR A 77 12.89 -34.16 13.87
N GLU A 78 11.85 -33.74 13.17
CA GLU A 78 11.60 -32.34 12.87
C GLU A 78 10.69 -31.76 13.96
N THR A 79 10.99 -30.53 14.39
CA THR A 79 10.12 -29.77 15.28
C THR A 79 9.48 -28.65 14.48
N PRO A 80 8.17 -28.71 14.19
CA PRO A 80 7.48 -27.65 13.48
C PRO A 80 7.57 -26.33 14.26
N THR A 81 7.78 -25.22 13.55
CA THR A 81 7.68 -23.86 14.09
C THR A 81 6.36 -23.24 13.68
N ASN A 82 5.80 -22.39 14.54
CA ASN A 82 4.58 -21.65 14.25
C ASN A 82 4.88 -20.16 14.09
N THR A 83 4.27 -19.55 13.09
CA THR A 83 4.19 -18.09 12.96
C THR A 83 2.76 -17.67 13.26
N ASP A 84 2.60 -16.75 14.20
CA ASP A 84 1.29 -16.33 14.68
C ASP A 84 0.91 -14.98 14.04
N ILE A 85 -0.26 -14.94 13.40
CA ILE A 85 -0.86 -13.71 12.87
C ILE A 85 -1.89 -13.22 13.88
N LEU A 86 -1.63 -12.09 14.51
CA LEU A 86 -2.55 -11.44 15.45
C LEU A 86 -3.52 -10.53 14.70
N ILE A 87 -4.82 -10.65 15.02
CA ILE A 87 -5.86 -9.76 14.52
C ILE A 87 -6.25 -8.81 15.64
N ASN A 88 -5.49 -7.75 15.78
CA ASN A 88 -5.61 -6.78 16.87
C ASN A 88 -5.84 -5.35 16.39
N VAL A 89 -5.89 -5.13 15.07
CA VAL A 89 -6.09 -3.80 14.50
C VAL A 89 -7.59 -3.59 14.26
N ASN A 90 -8.17 -2.63 14.96
CA ASN A 90 -9.54 -2.19 14.77
C ASN A 90 -9.54 -0.70 14.44
N GLU A 91 -9.78 -0.39 13.18
CA GLU A 91 -9.77 0.98 12.68
C GLU A 91 -11.17 1.45 12.33
N TYR A 92 -11.38 2.75 12.47
CA TYR A 92 -12.63 3.37 12.13
C TYR A 92 -12.46 4.75 11.50
N ALA A 93 -13.37 5.09 10.61
CA ALA A 93 -13.58 6.43 10.11
C ALA A 93 -15.00 6.86 10.49
N ALA A 94 -15.14 8.04 11.08
CA ALA A 94 -16.43 8.52 11.57
C ALA A 94 -16.67 9.97 11.18
N ILE A 95 -17.93 10.28 10.83
CA ILE A 95 -18.38 11.65 10.57
C ILE A 95 -19.74 11.87 11.23
N ALA A 96 -19.95 13.06 11.76
CA ALA A 96 -21.25 13.51 12.27
C ALA A 96 -21.65 14.79 11.54
N VAL A 97 -22.90 14.85 11.08
CA VAL A 97 -23.47 16.02 10.41
C VAL A 97 -24.73 16.42 11.15
N GLU A 98 -24.76 17.66 11.68
CA GLU A 98 -25.92 18.23 12.34
C GLU A 98 -27.06 18.43 11.34
N ASN A 99 -28.29 18.30 11.86
CA ASN A 99 -29.50 18.43 11.06
C ASN A 99 -29.64 19.84 10.45
N ILE A 100 -29.29 20.87 11.18
CA ILE A 100 -29.31 22.27 10.69
C ILE A 100 -28.38 22.42 9.47
N THR A 101 -27.20 21.85 9.53
CA THR A 101 -26.23 21.88 8.42
C THR A 101 -26.74 21.12 7.21
N THR A 102 -27.38 19.97 7.43
CA THR A 102 -27.98 19.15 6.35
C THR A 102 -29.10 19.91 5.64
N VAL A 103 -29.95 20.60 6.39
CA VAL A 103 -31.08 21.39 5.83
C VAL A 103 -30.60 22.64 5.06
N GLN A 104 -29.56 23.29 5.56
CA GLN A 104 -29.01 24.50 4.95
C GLN A 104 -28.00 24.23 3.84
N SER A 105 -27.43 23.03 3.78
CA SER A 105 -26.48 22.64 2.74
C SER A 105 -27.18 22.37 1.42
N MET A 106 -26.61 22.88 0.31
CA MET A 106 -27.06 22.55 -1.03
C MET A 106 -26.55 21.17 -1.51
N LEU A 107 -25.67 20.52 -0.75
CA LEU A 107 -24.98 19.28 -1.09
C LEU A 107 -25.35 18.19 -0.08
N ASP A 108 -25.52 16.96 -0.55
CA ASP A 108 -25.61 15.80 0.34
C ASP A 108 -24.21 15.46 0.85
N LEU A 109 -23.87 15.99 2.02
CA LEU A 109 -22.56 15.83 2.64
C LEU A 109 -22.27 14.38 2.96
N LEU A 110 -23.26 13.61 3.41
CA LEU A 110 -23.07 12.22 3.83
C LEU A 110 -22.75 11.32 2.64
N GLU A 111 -23.43 11.51 1.50
CA GLU A 111 -23.17 10.75 0.28
C GLU A 111 -21.76 11.05 -0.28
N ASN A 112 -21.32 12.31 -0.16
CA ASN A 112 -19.99 12.71 -0.65
C ASN A 112 -18.85 12.21 0.24
N TYR A 113 -19.06 12.06 1.57
CA TYR A 113 -18.00 11.62 2.49
C TYR A 113 -17.90 10.09 2.61
N ALA A 114 -18.93 9.32 2.25
CA ALA A 114 -18.91 7.86 2.36
C ALA A 114 -17.76 7.20 1.55
N PRO A 115 -17.48 7.58 0.29
CA PRO A 115 -16.34 7.04 -0.45
C PRO A 115 -15.00 7.42 0.16
N GLU A 116 -14.89 8.62 0.75
CA GLU A 116 -13.66 9.09 1.39
C GLU A 116 -13.35 8.29 2.66
N MET A 117 -14.38 7.96 3.45
CA MET A 117 -14.23 7.10 4.62
C MET A 117 -13.75 5.69 4.25
N ALA A 118 -14.29 5.11 3.17
CA ALA A 118 -13.85 3.81 2.68
C ALA A 118 -12.40 3.86 2.21
N TYR A 119 -12.05 4.87 1.42
CA TYR A 119 -10.68 5.09 0.98
C TYR A 119 -9.69 5.27 2.15
N ALA A 120 -10.06 6.03 3.18
CA ALA A 120 -9.20 6.25 4.34
C ALA A 120 -8.90 4.93 5.09
N LEU A 121 -9.88 4.03 5.19
CA LEU A 121 -9.69 2.71 5.78
C LEU A 121 -8.79 1.81 4.92
N ASP A 122 -9.03 1.76 3.62
CA ASP A 122 -8.19 0.97 2.71
C ASP A 122 -6.75 1.51 2.66
N LYS A 123 -6.58 2.85 2.71
CA LYS A 123 -5.26 3.47 2.79
C LYS A 123 -4.52 3.07 4.06
N ALA A 124 -5.19 3.03 5.21
CA ALA A 124 -4.57 2.62 6.47
C ALA A 124 -4.02 1.18 6.39
N VAL A 125 -4.73 0.26 5.74
CA VAL A 125 -4.22 -1.10 5.48
C VAL A 125 -2.97 -1.07 4.60
N ASP A 126 -2.98 -0.27 3.54
CA ASP A 126 -1.84 -0.16 2.61
C ASP A 126 -0.60 0.42 3.31
N ASP A 127 -0.80 1.43 4.17
CA ASP A 127 0.27 2.06 4.96
C ASP A 127 0.87 1.06 5.99
N VAL A 128 0.04 0.25 6.66
CA VAL A 128 0.52 -0.79 7.59
C VAL A 128 1.32 -1.87 6.85
N LEU A 129 0.87 -2.28 5.65
CA LEU A 129 1.61 -3.25 4.84
C LEU A 129 2.93 -2.68 4.32
N ALA A 130 2.97 -1.39 3.99
CA ALA A 130 4.21 -0.71 3.61
C ALA A 130 5.21 -0.68 4.77
N GLY A 131 4.74 -0.46 6.01
CA GLY A 131 5.57 -0.48 7.21
C GLY A 131 6.19 -1.85 7.53
N LEU A 132 5.56 -2.96 7.11
CA LEU A 132 6.14 -4.30 7.30
C LEU A 132 7.35 -4.60 6.38
N ILE A 133 7.66 -3.73 5.42
CA ILE A 133 8.83 -3.89 4.53
C ILE A 133 10.14 -3.78 5.34
N ASP A 134 10.15 -2.96 6.37
CA ASP A 134 11.29 -2.82 7.29
C ASP A 134 11.64 -4.13 8.00
N ASP A 135 10.68 -5.03 8.20
CA ASP A 135 10.86 -6.33 8.83
C ASP A 135 11.74 -7.27 7.99
N PHE A 136 11.92 -7.05 6.66
CA PHE A 136 12.88 -7.78 5.81
C PHE A 136 14.35 -7.42 6.13
N GLY A 137 14.65 -7.26 7.41
CA GLY A 137 15.90 -6.71 7.95
C GLY A 137 17.17 -7.49 7.61
N THR A 138 17.07 -8.76 7.20
CA THR A 138 18.23 -9.58 6.79
C THR A 138 18.58 -9.39 5.31
N ASN A 139 17.63 -8.97 4.49
CA ASN A 139 17.75 -8.84 3.04
C ASN A 139 17.72 -7.38 2.59
N ILE A 140 18.69 -6.58 3.00
CA ILE A 140 18.78 -5.16 2.65
C ILE A 140 19.65 -4.96 1.42
N VAL A 141 19.20 -4.12 0.48
CA VAL A 141 19.94 -3.68 -0.70
C VAL A 141 19.85 -2.16 -0.84
N GLY A 142 20.93 -1.53 -1.26
CA GLY A 142 20.99 -0.07 -1.44
C GLY A 142 21.23 0.70 -0.15
N SER A 143 21.09 2.01 -0.21
CA SER A 143 21.29 2.94 0.92
C SER A 143 20.28 4.09 0.84
N LEU A 144 19.75 4.49 1.98
CA LEU A 144 18.81 5.62 2.06
C LEU A 144 19.40 6.90 1.46
N GLY A 145 18.60 7.59 0.66
CA GLY A 145 18.97 8.84 0.02
C GLY A 145 19.85 8.68 -1.24
N VAL A 146 20.16 7.46 -1.64
CA VAL A 146 20.91 7.14 -2.87
C VAL A 146 19.98 6.44 -3.85
N ASP A 147 19.94 6.88 -5.12
CA ASP A 147 19.13 6.24 -6.14
C ASP A 147 19.57 4.78 -6.34
N LEU A 148 18.60 3.86 -6.32
CA LEU A 148 18.86 2.45 -6.60
C LEU A 148 19.35 2.28 -8.04
N SER A 149 20.51 1.68 -8.17
CA SER A 149 21.11 1.35 -9.46
C SER A 149 20.56 0.05 -10.04
N TYR A 150 20.88 -0.21 -11.31
CA TYR A 150 20.57 -1.51 -11.93
C TYR A 150 21.30 -2.68 -11.24
N ALA A 151 22.50 -2.44 -10.69
CA ALA A 151 23.25 -3.44 -9.93
C ALA A 151 22.54 -3.82 -8.63
N ASP A 152 21.98 -2.85 -7.92
CA ASP A 152 21.20 -3.11 -6.68
C ASP A 152 19.98 -3.97 -6.96
N LEU A 153 19.32 -3.74 -8.10
CA LEU A 153 18.16 -4.53 -8.51
C LEU A 153 18.55 -5.98 -8.85
N LEU A 154 19.70 -6.19 -9.51
CA LEU A 154 20.24 -7.53 -9.76
C LEU A 154 20.64 -8.23 -8.46
N GLU A 155 21.23 -7.51 -7.50
CA GLU A 155 21.56 -8.05 -6.17
C GLU A 155 20.29 -8.46 -5.41
N ALA A 156 19.24 -7.64 -5.45
CA ALA A 156 17.95 -7.98 -4.84
C ALA A 156 17.37 -9.27 -5.44
N ARG A 157 17.40 -9.41 -6.76
CA ARG A 157 16.97 -10.63 -7.43
C ARG A 157 17.83 -11.85 -7.06
N GLN A 158 19.16 -11.66 -6.96
CA GLN A 158 20.06 -12.73 -6.54
C GLN A 158 19.70 -13.24 -5.15
N LYS A 159 19.44 -12.35 -4.18
CA LYS A 159 19.05 -12.73 -2.81
C LYS A 159 17.81 -13.63 -2.77
N LEU A 160 16.75 -13.27 -3.53
CA LEU A 160 15.56 -14.10 -3.62
C LEU A 160 15.83 -15.45 -4.31
N ALA A 161 16.66 -15.47 -5.35
CA ALA A 161 17.04 -16.70 -6.04
C ALA A 161 17.88 -17.63 -5.13
N ASP A 162 18.81 -17.07 -4.36
CA ASP A 162 19.62 -17.82 -3.38
C ASP A 162 18.76 -18.41 -2.25
N ALA A 163 17.66 -17.75 -1.90
CA ALA A 163 16.64 -18.24 -0.96
C ALA A 163 15.66 -19.25 -1.59
N ASN A 164 15.82 -19.60 -2.88
CA ASN A 164 14.94 -20.48 -3.65
C ASN A 164 13.48 -20.03 -3.66
N VAL A 165 13.23 -18.73 -3.69
CA VAL A 165 11.89 -18.14 -3.81
C VAL A 165 11.34 -18.42 -5.21
N PRO A 166 10.06 -18.86 -5.36
CA PRO A 166 9.46 -19.06 -6.68
C PRO A 166 9.47 -17.79 -7.54
N ASP A 167 9.71 -17.93 -8.85
CA ASP A 167 9.77 -16.78 -9.77
C ASP A 167 8.38 -16.18 -10.09
N ASN A 168 7.31 -16.92 -9.84
CA ASN A 168 5.93 -16.44 -10.00
C ASN A 168 5.50 -15.63 -8.79
N ASP A 169 4.50 -14.75 -8.98
CA ASP A 169 3.90 -13.94 -7.92
C ASP A 169 4.88 -13.03 -7.15
N GLN A 170 6.00 -12.66 -7.79
CA GLN A 170 6.91 -11.64 -7.30
C GLN A 170 6.45 -10.26 -7.77
N ALA A 171 6.70 -9.23 -6.96
CA ALA A 171 6.38 -7.86 -7.29
C ALA A 171 7.43 -6.88 -6.76
N ILE A 172 7.60 -5.78 -7.48
CA ILE A 172 8.45 -4.67 -7.06
C ILE A 172 7.56 -3.45 -6.83
N VAL A 173 7.70 -2.81 -5.68
CA VAL A 173 7.00 -1.57 -5.34
C VAL A 173 8.02 -0.48 -5.08
N ILE A 174 7.91 0.63 -5.80
CA ILE A 174 8.85 1.74 -5.73
C ILE A 174 8.16 3.08 -5.46
N SER A 175 8.91 4.01 -4.90
CA SER A 175 8.51 5.39 -4.73
C SER A 175 8.48 6.15 -6.06
N PRO A 176 7.71 7.23 -6.18
CA PRO A 176 7.73 8.09 -7.37
C PRO A 176 9.10 8.70 -7.67
N LYS A 177 9.90 8.97 -6.64
CA LYS A 177 11.26 9.49 -6.79
C LYS A 177 12.19 8.45 -7.40
N GLN A 178 12.12 7.21 -6.91
CA GLN A 178 12.90 6.11 -7.47
C GLN A 178 12.48 5.78 -8.91
N GLU A 179 11.19 5.87 -9.25
CA GLU A 179 10.72 5.75 -10.64
C GLU A 179 11.42 6.77 -11.55
N ALA A 180 11.46 8.04 -11.12
CA ALA A 180 12.11 9.11 -11.89
C ALA A 180 13.61 8.84 -12.10
N ALA A 181 14.30 8.25 -11.12
CA ALA A 181 15.69 7.83 -11.24
C ALA A 181 15.86 6.66 -12.21
N TRP A 182 15.00 5.65 -12.14
CA TRP A 182 15.06 4.49 -13.04
C TRP A 182 14.77 4.85 -14.51
N LEU A 183 13.90 5.82 -14.75
CA LEU A 183 13.64 6.34 -16.10
C LEU A 183 14.86 7.06 -16.72
N GLN A 184 15.92 7.31 -15.98
CA GLN A 184 17.19 7.82 -16.50
C GLN A 184 18.18 6.72 -16.90
N LEU A 185 17.90 5.47 -16.52
CA LEU A 185 18.75 4.33 -16.83
C LEU A 185 18.42 3.77 -18.22
N ASP A 186 19.42 3.62 -19.08
CA ASP A 186 19.24 3.10 -20.45
C ASP A 186 18.55 1.73 -20.50
N HIS A 187 18.73 0.91 -19.47
CA HIS A 187 18.14 -0.42 -19.36
C HIS A 187 16.60 -0.41 -19.26
N PHE A 188 16.00 0.70 -18.83
CA PHE A 188 14.55 0.82 -18.72
C PHE A 188 13.92 1.57 -19.90
N ILE A 189 14.70 2.38 -20.62
CA ILE A 189 14.19 3.23 -21.70
C ILE A 189 14.51 2.66 -23.07
N ASN A 190 15.68 2.06 -23.23
CA ASN A 190 16.14 1.63 -24.54
C ASN A 190 15.38 0.38 -25.00
N ARG A 191 14.74 0.49 -26.17
CA ARG A 191 13.94 -0.55 -26.78
C ARG A 191 14.73 -1.85 -27.04
N ASP A 192 16.02 -1.73 -27.37
CA ASP A 192 16.87 -2.89 -27.64
C ASP A 192 17.09 -3.75 -26.39
N TYR A 193 17.13 -3.15 -25.20
CA TYR A 193 17.20 -3.86 -23.93
C TYR A 193 15.84 -4.43 -23.51
N THR A 194 14.74 -3.73 -23.82
CA THR A 194 13.41 -4.15 -23.40
C THR A 194 12.78 -5.24 -24.28
N GLU A 195 13.12 -5.32 -25.56
CA GLU A 195 12.57 -6.33 -26.49
C GLU A 195 13.41 -7.60 -26.57
N ASN A 196 14.74 -7.51 -26.46
CA ASN A 196 15.65 -8.64 -26.69
C ASN A 196 16.07 -9.41 -25.44
N LEU A 197 15.93 -8.84 -24.24
CA LEU A 197 16.32 -9.46 -22.97
C LEU A 197 15.15 -9.94 -22.11
N GLY A 198 13.92 -9.96 -22.66
CA GLY A 198 12.73 -10.29 -21.87
C GLY A 198 12.39 -9.20 -20.84
N VAL A 199 13.11 -8.09 -20.81
CA VAL A 199 12.75 -6.89 -20.06
C VAL A 199 11.52 -6.33 -20.74
N GLY A 200 10.36 -6.59 -20.15
CA GLY A 200 9.05 -6.41 -20.75
C GLY A 200 8.83 -5.02 -21.34
N LYS A 201 7.91 -4.98 -22.29
CA LYS A 201 7.42 -3.77 -22.99
C LYS A 201 7.44 -2.57 -22.05
N GLY A 202 8.39 -1.66 -22.29
CA GLY A 202 8.72 -0.52 -21.43
C GLY A 202 7.55 0.11 -20.71
N PHE A 203 7.80 0.74 -19.61
CA PHE A 203 6.82 1.34 -18.72
C PHE A 203 5.64 1.98 -19.49
N LYS A 204 4.55 1.25 -19.64
CA LYS A 204 3.29 1.78 -20.15
C LYS A 204 2.41 2.12 -18.96
N GLU A 205 2.26 3.40 -18.75
CA GLU A 205 1.44 3.95 -17.68
C GLU A 205 -0.01 3.44 -17.75
N LYS A 206 -0.37 2.49 -16.89
CA LYS A 206 -1.76 2.19 -16.58
C LYS A 206 -1.91 2.02 -15.08
N LYS A 207 -2.43 3.05 -14.43
CA LYS A 207 -2.70 3.09 -12.98
C LYS A 207 -1.39 3.08 -12.17
N ALA A 208 -1.31 2.31 -11.08
CA ALA A 208 -0.10 2.16 -10.25
C ALA A 208 0.96 1.25 -10.90
N TYR A 209 0.57 0.44 -11.85
CA TYR A 209 1.46 -0.45 -12.60
C TYR A 209 2.28 0.34 -13.62
N ILE A 210 3.60 0.25 -13.54
CA ILE A 210 4.52 0.95 -14.41
C ILE A 210 4.93 0.08 -15.60
N GLY A 211 5.25 -1.19 -15.35
CA GLY A 211 5.71 -2.13 -16.36
C GLY A 211 6.22 -3.44 -15.77
N HIS A 212 6.97 -4.21 -16.55
CA HIS A 212 7.66 -5.41 -16.12
C HIS A 212 9.16 -5.21 -16.20
N TRP A 213 9.86 -5.74 -15.22
CA TRP A 213 11.30 -5.96 -15.27
C TRP A 213 11.58 -7.48 -15.19
N MET A 214 12.13 -8.06 -16.23
CA MET A 214 12.36 -9.53 -16.30
C MET A 214 11.13 -10.37 -15.91
N ASP A 215 9.97 -10.03 -16.49
CA ASP A 215 8.65 -10.60 -16.20
C ASP A 215 8.08 -10.30 -14.80
N ILE A 216 8.79 -9.56 -13.95
CA ILE A 216 8.33 -9.14 -12.62
C ILE A 216 7.59 -7.81 -12.76
N PRO A 217 6.33 -7.71 -12.30
CA PRO A 217 5.57 -6.47 -12.35
C PRO A 217 6.14 -5.42 -11.39
N VAL A 218 6.26 -4.19 -11.89
CA VAL A 218 6.73 -3.03 -11.11
C VAL A 218 5.57 -2.08 -10.89
N TYR A 219 5.34 -1.73 -9.64
CA TYR A 219 4.29 -0.82 -9.20
C TYR A 219 4.88 0.43 -8.58
N ARG A 220 4.15 1.54 -8.72
CA ARG A 220 4.46 2.80 -8.04
C ARG A 220 3.44 3.03 -6.95
N SER A 221 3.91 3.30 -5.73
CA SER A 221 3.08 3.74 -4.63
C SER A 221 3.65 4.99 -3.97
N VAL A 222 2.78 5.90 -3.56
CA VAL A 222 3.14 7.06 -2.74
C VAL A 222 3.22 6.64 -1.26
N ASN A 223 2.59 5.51 -0.91
CA ASN A 223 2.54 4.99 0.47
C ASN A 223 3.82 4.24 0.87
N VAL A 224 4.82 4.15 -0.02
CA VAL A 224 6.14 3.65 0.35
C VAL A 224 6.73 4.54 1.45
N GLU A 225 7.15 3.93 2.57
CA GLU A 225 7.70 4.66 3.69
C GLU A 225 8.91 5.50 3.32
N GLY A 226 9.12 6.58 4.05
CA GLY A 226 10.24 7.48 3.84
C GLY A 226 9.83 8.87 3.37
N SER A 227 10.81 9.60 2.85
CA SER A 227 10.60 10.95 2.31
C SER A 227 11.60 11.27 1.21
N ASN A 228 11.25 12.18 0.33
CA ASN A 228 12.15 12.64 -0.75
C ASN A 228 13.47 13.24 -0.23
N ALA A 229 13.57 13.60 1.04
CA ALA A 229 14.78 14.16 1.64
C ALA A 229 15.66 13.09 2.32
N ALA A 230 15.03 12.08 2.95
CA ALA A 230 15.72 11.02 3.68
C ALA A 230 15.94 9.76 2.86
N GLY A 231 15.12 9.53 1.85
CA GLY A 231 15.06 8.31 1.07
C GLY A 231 13.78 7.54 1.30
N HIS A 232 13.54 6.52 0.49
CA HIS A 232 12.34 5.69 0.52
C HIS A 232 12.68 4.21 0.66
N ASP A 233 11.78 3.48 1.31
CA ASP A 233 11.88 2.07 1.62
C ASP A 233 11.12 1.24 0.56
N ASN A 234 11.74 1.10 -0.61
CA ASN A 234 11.18 0.34 -1.72
C ASN A 234 11.23 -1.17 -1.42
N ALA A 235 10.35 -1.94 -2.02
CA ALA A 235 10.22 -3.36 -1.76
C ALA A 235 10.31 -4.21 -3.03
N TYR A 236 10.98 -5.35 -2.92
CA TYR A 236 10.91 -6.45 -3.89
C TYR A 236 10.60 -7.73 -3.12
N PHE A 237 9.43 -8.29 -3.32
CA PHE A 237 8.96 -9.42 -2.54
C PHE A 237 8.08 -10.37 -3.33
N HIS A 238 7.99 -11.60 -2.85
CA HIS A 238 7.04 -12.60 -3.31
C HIS A 238 5.77 -12.53 -2.45
N LYS A 239 4.62 -12.84 -3.05
CA LYS A 239 3.29 -12.80 -2.39
C LYS A 239 3.28 -13.45 -0.99
N SER A 240 4.01 -14.55 -0.79
CA SER A 240 4.07 -15.28 0.49
C SER A 240 4.95 -14.62 1.56
N ALA A 241 5.62 -13.50 1.28
CA ALA A 241 6.43 -12.79 2.26
C ALA A 241 5.56 -12.14 3.34
N LEU A 242 4.44 -11.56 2.93
CA LEU A 242 3.51 -10.83 3.80
C LEU A 242 2.13 -11.48 3.77
N ALA A 243 1.47 -11.55 4.91
CA ALA A 243 0.09 -11.99 5.02
C ALA A 243 -0.81 -10.88 5.56
N LEU A 244 -1.99 -10.77 4.96
CA LEU A 244 -3.06 -9.89 5.39
C LEU A 244 -4.33 -10.70 5.65
N VAL A 245 -4.87 -10.57 6.86
CA VAL A 245 -6.11 -11.23 7.26
C VAL A 245 -7.15 -10.18 7.63
N LYS A 246 -8.18 -10.02 6.82
CA LYS A 246 -9.33 -9.16 7.13
C LYS A 246 -10.43 -10.01 7.77
N GLN A 247 -10.64 -9.86 9.07
CA GLN A 247 -11.73 -10.51 9.79
C GLN A 247 -13.07 -9.83 9.49
N GLN A 248 -13.06 -8.50 9.46
CA GLN A 248 -14.21 -7.71 9.06
C GLN A 248 -13.81 -6.74 7.96
N ALA A 249 -14.42 -6.89 6.79
CA ALA A 249 -14.32 -5.90 5.72
C ALA A 249 -14.96 -4.57 6.15
N PRO A 250 -14.61 -3.44 5.53
CA PRO A 250 -15.20 -2.15 5.86
C PRO A 250 -16.72 -2.23 5.92
N LYS A 251 -17.29 -1.93 7.09
CA LYS A 251 -18.73 -1.95 7.34
C LYS A 251 -19.18 -0.58 7.78
N THR A 252 -20.05 0.04 6.99
CA THR A 252 -20.61 1.34 7.30
C THR A 252 -21.95 1.20 8.03
N THR A 253 -22.09 1.91 9.15
CA THR A 253 -23.31 1.99 9.97
C THR A 253 -23.67 3.46 10.16
N SER A 254 -24.95 3.80 10.05
CA SER A 254 -25.44 5.15 10.30
C SER A 254 -26.47 5.13 11.42
N GLN A 255 -26.41 6.12 12.31
CA GLN A 255 -27.34 6.31 13.41
C GLN A 255 -27.67 7.79 13.55
N TYR A 256 -28.92 8.09 13.89
CA TYR A 256 -29.34 9.42 14.32
C TYR A 256 -29.16 9.56 15.84
N ASP A 257 -28.50 10.62 16.25
CA ASP A 257 -28.26 10.95 17.64
C ASP A 257 -29.21 12.10 18.03
N ILE A 258 -30.16 11.83 18.95
CA ILE A 258 -31.15 12.75 19.37
C ILE A 258 -30.56 13.85 20.27
N ASP A 259 -29.51 13.51 21.03
CA ASP A 259 -28.94 14.47 22.01
C ASP A 259 -28.20 15.63 21.31
N TYR A 260 -27.69 15.37 20.11
CA TYR A 260 -26.94 16.34 19.30
C TYR A 260 -27.69 16.76 18.02
N ASP A 261 -28.94 16.30 17.83
CA ASP A 261 -29.69 16.50 16.58
C ASP A 261 -28.81 16.30 15.32
N ALA A 262 -28.05 15.19 15.31
CA ALA A 262 -27.03 14.92 14.30
C ALA A 262 -27.15 13.51 13.75
N ARG A 263 -26.82 13.35 12.46
CA ARG A 263 -26.64 12.04 11.85
C ARG A 263 -25.17 11.63 11.90
N LYS A 264 -24.89 10.54 12.61
CA LYS A 264 -23.56 9.95 12.76
C LYS A 264 -23.41 8.79 11.78
N VAL A 265 -22.30 8.76 11.05
CA VAL A 265 -21.91 7.66 10.17
C VAL A 265 -20.55 7.16 10.63
N LEU A 266 -20.44 5.85 10.80
CA LEU A 266 -19.26 5.15 11.26
C LEU A 266 -18.94 4.03 10.27
N SER A 267 -17.74 3.98 9.77
CA SER A 267 -17.19 2.85 9.02
C SER A 267 -16.07 2.21 9.82
N THR A 268 -16.13 0.89 10.00
CA THR A 268 -15.14 0.14 10.81
C THR A 268 -14.62 -1.05 10.04
N GLN A 269 -13.35 -1.40 10.30
CA GLN A 269 -12.73 -2.63 9.80
C GLN A 269 -11.87 -3.28 10.88
N ILE A 270 -11.71 -4.61 10.81
CA ILE A 270 -10.86 -5.38 11.71
C ILE A 270 -9.96 -6.26 10.87
N TYR A 271 -8.66 -6.17 11.09
CA TYR A 271 -7.68 -6.94 10.35
C TYR A 271 -6.41 -7.21 11.18
N GLY A 272 -5.57 -8.07 10.66
CA GLY A 272 -4.22 -8.32 11.14
C GLY A 272 -3.29 -8.53 9.97
N SER A 273 -2.05 -8.11 10.10
CA SER A 273 -0.99 -8.32 9.12
C SER A 273 0.27 -8.80 9.80
N LYS A 274 1.06 -9.59 9.08
CA LYS A 274 2.31 -10.13 9.60
C LYS A 274 3.25 -10.46 8.47
N GLU A 275 4.53 -10.22 8.68
CA GLU A 275 5.60 -10.83 7.91
C GLU A 275 5.64 -12.34 8.19
N MET A 276 5.56 -13.14 7.13
CA MET A 276 5.55 -14.60 7.22
C MET A 276 6.92 -15.21 6.95
N ARG A 277 7.67 -14.60 6.05
CA ARG A 277 8.98 -15.09 5.60
C ARG A 277 9.89 -13.93 5.24
N ASP A 278 10.89 -13.70 6.07
CA ASP A 278 11.93 -12.70 5.85
C ASP A 278 12.77 -12.96 4.56
N ASP A 279 13.02 -14.24 4.27
CA ASP A 279 13.79 -14.67 3.09
C ASP A 279 13.04 -14.48 1.75
N HIS A 280 11.74 -14.24 1.77
CA HIS A 280 10.90 -14.01 0.59
C HIS A 280 10.72 -12.54 0.22
N GLY A 281 11.34 -11.63 0.97
CA GLY A 281 11.33 -10.20 0.73
C GLY A 281 12.74 -9.61 0.71
N VAL A 282 12.90 -8.53 -0.03
CA VAL A 282 14.11 -7.70 -0.06
C VAL A 282 13.72 -6.26 0.18
N PHE A 283 14.33 -5.69 1.19
CA PHE A 283 14.21 -4.29 1.54
C PHE A 283 15.17 -3.46 0.69
N MET A 284 14.65 -2.69 -0.26
CA MET A 284 15.44 -1.87 -1.16
C MET A 284 15.44 -0.42 -0.70
N ARG A 285 16.50 -0.02 -0.02
CA ARG A 285 16.68 1.38 0.42
C ARG A 285 17.12 2.25 -0.75
N GLY A 286 16.30 3.24 -1.08
CA GLY A 286 16.52 4.13 -2.22
C GLY A 286 16.41 5.61 -1.89
N ALA A 287 16.36 6.43 -2.95
CA ALA A 287 16.14 7.87 -2.85
C ALA A 287 14.65 8.22 -2.73
#